data_d55cb8bed4f98fdc6088009b81d4e4fa
#
_entry.id   d55cb8bed4f98fdc6088009b81d4e4fa
#
_cell.length_a   1.000
_cell.length_b   1.000
_cell.length_c   1.000
_cell.angle_alpha   90.00
_cell.angle_beta   90.00
_cell.angle_gamma   90.00
#
_symmetry.space_group_name_H-M   'P 1'
#
loop_
_entity.id
_entity.type
_entity.pdbx_description
1 polymer ?
#
loop_
_entity_poly.entity_id
_entity_poly.type
_entity_poly.pdbx_seq_one_letter_code
_entity_poly.pdbx_strand_id
1 'polypeptide(L)'
;MYEAAKKSWLVFVLAAACLLVRGSRAPHAGADEKTIIRYATIAPGGSAFGKILKAWGRSLSKETEGRVEFRYYSGGSQGDERDFIRKMRAGQMDAAGVTTIGLGIVVRPVLVLSAPGVIETYEQLERVREKMNERFVKMFDDAGFVLLAWSDAGKGRIMSTIPIVKPADLKTSRPWAWKDDPIFSEFLKVVGANAVRLGVPEVYAALQTKMVDVVPASPIAAVALQWFTKLKYMSKDSFGIINGASVVKKEKFERLSPGDQQILMETAQRAAAALDKVVRRDDAKAYDVLIDRGMKVVDTGPYRAEWDKAADETLSRLTGRIFSESLLAEVRAAANGTGP
;
A
#
# COMPACT_ATOMS: atom_id res chain seq x y z
N MET A 1 53.25 59.83 48.01
CA MET A 1 53.15 58.59 47.22
C MET A 1 52.09 57.61 47.79
N TYR A 2 50.91 58.10 48.20
CA TYR A 2 49.92 57.23 48.88
C TYR A 2 48.50 57.47 48.48
N GLU A 3 48.25 58.32 47.49
CA GLU A 3 46.87 58.66 46.97
C GLU A 3 46.53 58.13 45.57
N ALA A 4 47.51 57.51 44.92
CA ALA A 4 47.26 56.96 43.57
C ALA A 4 46.68 55.55 43.53
N ALA A 5 46.65 54.83 44.65
CA ALA A 5 46.28 53.42 44.76
C ALA A 5 44.77 53.17 45.06
N LYS A 6 44.01 54.23 45.45
CA LYS A 6 42.59 54.09 45.79
C LYS A 6 41.60 54.34 44.67
N LYS A 7 42.03 54.92 43.56
CA LYS A 7 41.14 55.16 42.39
C LYS A 7 41.10 54.04 41.37
N SER A 8 42.04 53.08 41.45
CA SER A 8 42.11 51.98 40.50
C SER A 8 41.22 50.79 40.87
N TRP A 9 40.78 50.67 42.14
CA TRP A 9 40.01 49.53 42.61
C TRP A 9 38.47 49.68 42.45
N LEU A 10 38.00 50.94 42.34
CA LEU A 10 36.55 51.22 42.13
C LEU A 10 36.12 51.07 40.67
N VAL A 11 37.04 51.11 39.71
CA VAL A 11 36.74 50.94 38.29
C VAL A 11 36.68 49.43 37.94
N PHE A 12 37.39 48.55 38.67
CA PHE A 12 37.33 47.11 38.41
C PHE A 12 36.11 46.44 39.00
N VAL A 13 35.47 46.97 40.03
CA VAL A 13 34.26 46.35 40.65
C VAL A 13 33.00 46.69 39.88
N LEU A 14 32.94 47.80 39.13
CA LEU A 14 31.82 48.17 38.28
C LEU A 14 31.82 47.46 36.90
N ALA A 15 32.97 47.00 36.42
CA ALA A 15 33.11 46.25 35.18
C ALA A 15 32.71 44.76 35.35
N ALA A 16 32.78 44.21 36.57
CA ALA A 16 32.41 42.81 36.84
C ALA A 16 30.91 42.61 37.08
N ALA A 17 30.11 43.64 37.38
CA ALA A 17 28.68 43.55 37.61
C ALA A 17 27.84 43.64 36.31
N CYS A 18 28.39 44.05 35.16
CA CYS A 18 27.68 44.08 33.87
C CYS A 18 27.79 42.81 33.05
N LEU A 19 28.49 41.76 33.50
CA LEU A 19 28.71 40.53 32.75
C LEU A 19 27.83 39.36 33.23
N LEU A 20 26.92 39.56 34.18
CA LEU A 20 26.06 38.47 34.75
C LEU A 20 24.59 38.58 34.39
N VAL A 21 24.19 39.46 33.48
CA VAL A 21 22.84 39.46 32.89
C VAL A 21 22.94 39.10 31.38
N ARG A 22 23.68 38.04 31.07
CA ARG A 22 23.36 37.25 29.89
C ARG A 22 22.23 36.33 30.32
N GLY A 23 21.01 36.86 30.22
CA GLY A 23 19.84 36.06 30.27
C GLY A 23 20.05 34.82 29.39
N SER A 24 19.94 33.65 29.99
CA SER A 24 19.77 32.38 29.30
C SER A 24 18.54 32.58 28.39
N ARG A 25 18.76 33.08 27.17
CA ARG A 25 17.80 32.86 26.10
C ARG A 25 17.77 31.33 25.98
N ALA A 26 16.71 30.75 26.54
CA ALA A 26 16.32 29.41 26.14
C ALA A 26 16.42 29.37 24.61
N PRO A 27 17.02 28.34 24.03
CA PRO A 27 17.00 28.23 22.58
C PRO A 27 15.52 28.36 22.20
N HIS A 28 15.21 29.44 21.46
CA HIS A 28 13.94 29.47 20.71
C HIS A 28 13.93 28.15 19.96
N ALA A 29 12.96 27.30 20.26
CA ALA A 29 12.65 26.18 19.41
C ALA A 29 12.70 26.72 17.98
N GLY A 30 13.69 26.28 17.21
CA GLY A 30 13.87 26.72 15.84
C GLY A 30 12.52 26.59 15.15
N ALA A 31 12.19 27.52 14.29
CA ALA A 31 11.02 27.40 13.41
C ALA A 31 11.03 25.96 12.90
N ASP A 32 9.99 25.19 13.21
CA ASP A 32 9.92 23.76 12.95
C ASP A 32 10.27 23.51 11.47
N GLU A 33 11.43 22.93 11.23
CA GLU A 33 11.93 22.73 9.87
C GLU A 33 10.92 21.88 9.12
N LYS A 34 10.36 22.43 8.05
CA LYS A 34 9.33 21.79 7.24
C LYS A 34 9.78 20.39 6.79
N THR A 35 9.09 19.38 7.23
CA THR A 35 9.36 18.00 6.85
C THR A 35 8.60 17.62 5.59
N ILE A 36 9.32 17.30 4.52
CA ILE A 36 8.76 16.74 3.29
C ILE A 36 8.81 15.21 3.36
N ILE A 37 7.65 14.56 3.21
CA ILE A 37 7.53 13.10 3.05
C ILE A 37 7.33 12.80 1.56
N ARG A 38 8.31 12.15 0.95
CA ARG A 38 8.26 11.70 -0.45
C ARG A 38 7.46 10.42 -0.53
N TYR A 39 6.25 10.50 -1.12
CA TYR A 39 5.27 9.42 -1.15
C TYR A 39 5.07 8.90 -2.59
N ALA A 40 5.31 7.61 -2.83
CA ALA A 40 5.16 6.96 -4.13
C ALA A 40 3.91 6.07 -4.20
N THR A 41 3.29 5.98 -5.39
CA THR A 41 2.19 5.05 -5.68
C THR A 41 2.10 4.75 -7.18
N ILE A 42 1.65 3.53 -7.51
CA ILE A 42 1.30 3.16 -8.90
C ILE A 42 -0.02 3.79 -9.35
N ALA A 43 -0.86 4.23 -8.43
CA ALA A 43 -2.15 4.82 -8.76
C ALA A 43 -1.97 6.12 -9.57
N PRO A 44 -2.64 6.27 -10.73
CA PRO A 44 -2.60 7.50 -11.50
C PRO A 44 -3.18 8.69 -10.70
N GLY A 45 -2.54 9.85 -10.80
CA GLY A 45 -2.91 11.03 -10.02
C GLY A 45 -4.33 11.59 -10.29
N GLY A 46 -4.93 11.25 -11.43
CA GLY A 46 -6.31 11.59 -11.80
C GLY A 46 -7.36 10.57 -11.35
N SER A 47 -6.93 9.37 -10.91
CA SER A 47 -7.83 8.32 -10.42
C SER A 47 -8.48 8.70 -9.08
N ALA A 48 -9.50 7.92 -8.66
CA ALA A 48 -10.10 8.05 -7.34
C ALA A 48 -9.04 7.95 -6.22
N PHE A 49 -8.13 6.99 -6.32
CA PHE A 49 -6.99 6.83 -5.41
C PHE A 49 -6.14 8.10 -5.35
N GLY A 50 -5.68 8.62 -6.50
CA GLY A 50 -4.83 9.80 -6.56
C GLY A 50 -5.50 11.07 -6.01
N LYS A 51 -6.83 11.20 -6.21
CA LYS A 51 -7.60 12.33 -5.66
C LYS A 51 -7.69 12.27 -4.13
N ILE A 52 -7.95 11.10 -3.55
CA ILE A 52 -8.00 10.90 -2.09
C ILE A 52 -6.61 11.13 -1.48
N LEU A 53 -5.54 10.59 -2.07
CA LEU A 53 -4.17 10.83 -1.59
C LEU A 53 -3.81 12.32 -1.57
N LYS A 54 -4.18 13.07 -2.62
CA LYS A 54 -3.98 14.53 -2.65
C LYS A 54 -4.82 15.25 -1.57
N ALA A 55 -6.04 14.78 -1.31
CA ALA A 55 -6.87 15.33 -0.22
C ALA A 55 -6.24 15.06 1.15
N TRP A 56 -5.72 13.84 1.36
CA TRP A 56 -4.96 13.50 2.57
C TRP A 56 -3.76 14.43 2.78
N GLY A 57 -2.94 14.67 1.74
CA GLY A 57 -1.80 15.58 1.86
C GLY A 57 -2.20 17.01 2.25
N ARG A 58 -3.35 17.49 1.74
CA ARG A 58 -3.88 18.80 2.16
C ARG A 58 -4.32 18.82 3.62
N SER A 59 -4.99 17.74 4.09
CA SER A 59 -5.40 17.62 5.50
C SER A 59 -4.17 17.57 6.42
N LEU A 60 -3.18 16.74 6.09
CA LEU A 60 -1.93 16.64 6.83
C LEU A 60 -1.23 18.00 6.94
N SER A 61 -1.02 18.68 5.81
CA SER A 61 -0.37 20.00 5.80
C SER A 61 -1.15 21.03 6.62
N LYS A 62 -2.48 21.04 6.50
CA LYS A 62 -3.34 21.97 7.26
C LYS A 62 -3.27 21.69 8.78
N GLU A 63 -3.39 20.43 9.18
CA GLU A 63 -3.47 20.06 10.61
C GLU A 63 -2.10 20.14 11.30
N THR A 64 -1.00 20.02 10.54
CA THR A 64 0.36 20.27 11.02
C THR A 64 0.81 21.72 10.79
N GLU A 65 -0.08 22.63 10.40
CA GLU A 65 0.24 24.03 10.12
C GLU A 65 1.40 24.22 9.13
N GLY A 66 1.52 23.29 8.17
CA GLY A 66 2.58 23.29 7.15
C GLY A 66 3.90 22.65 7.59
N ARG A 67 4.05 22.17 8.83
CA ARG A 67 5.26 21.50 9.30
C ARG A 67 5.53 20.18 8.56
N VAL A 68 4.46 19.42 8.17
CA VAL A 68 4.60 18.17 7.45
C VAL A 68 3.83 18.23 6.13
N GLU A 69 4.50 17.92 5.03
CA GLU A 69 3.89 17.90 3.70
C GLU A 69 4.27 16.64 2.91
N PHE A 70 3.32 16.15 2.09
CA PHE A 70 3.63 15.12 1.11
C PHE A 70 4.13 15.72 -0.23
N ARG A 71 5.17 15.07 -0.78
CA ARG A 71 5.50 15.17 -2.19
C ARG A 71 5.13 13.87 -2.88
N TYR A 72 4.04 13.90 -3.67
CA TYR A 72 3.52 12.72 -4.34
C TYR A 72 4.23 12.41 -5.66
N TYR A 73 4.49 11.12 -5.86
CA TYR A 73 4.98 10.53 -7.09
C TYR A 73 3.98 9.45 -7.52
N SER A 74 3.03 9.82 -8.39
CA SER A 74 1.92 8.99 -8.82
C SER A 74 2.17 8.30 -10.17
N GLY A 75 1.32 7.29 -10.48
CA GLY A 75 1.31 6.62 -11.78
C GLY A 75 2.56 5.81 -12.09
N GLY A 76 3.25 5.30 -11.07
CA GLY A 76 4.48 4.54 -11.28
C GLY A 76 5.67 5.37 -11.75
N SER A 77 5.65 6.72 -11.60
CA SER A 77 6.76 7.60 -12.01
C SER A 77 8.08 7.31 -11.29
N GLN A 78 8.05 6.55 -10.22
CA GLN A 78 9.23 6.07 -9.49
C GLN A 78 9.52 4.58 -9.71
N GLY A 79 8.85 3.94 -10.67
CA GLY A 79 8.91 2.51 -10.96
C GLY A 79 7.70 1.76 -10.43
N ASP A 80 7.87 0.49 -10.11
CA ASP A 80 6.86 -0.36 -9.52
C ASP A 80 6.99 -0.43 -7.98
N GLU A 81 6.10 -1.12 -7.28
CA GLU A 81 6.08 -1.23 -5.81
C GLU A 81 7.42 -1.76 -5.24
N ARG A 82 8.05 -2.72 -5.91
CA ARG A 82 9.41 -3.15 -5.59
C ARG A 82 10.41 -1.98 -5.59
N ASP A 83 10.32 -1.11 -6.60
CA ASP A 83 11.22 0.03 -6.71
C ASP A 83 10.97 1.05 -5.61
N PHE A 84 9.70 1.24 -5.21
CA PHE A 84 9.37 2.09 -4.08
C PHE A 84 10.02 1.60 -2.81
N ILE A 85 9.84 0.31 -2.47
CA ILE A 85 10.42 -0.27 -1.25
C ILE A 85 11.95 -0.21 -1.29
N ARG A 86 12.58 -0.51 -2.44
CA ARG A 86 14.03 -0.38 -2.61
C ARG A 86 14.50 1.06 -2.40
N LYS A 87 13.80 2.03 -2.98
CA LYS A 87 14.09 3.47 -2.83
C LYS A 87 13.85 3.96 -1.39
N MET A 88 12.84 3.42 -0.71
CA MET A 88 12.61 3.71 0.71
C MET A 88 13.78 3.19 1.57
N ARG A 89 14.24 1.96 1.34
CA ARG A 89 15.42 1.41 2.04
C ARG A 89 16.69 2.22 1.78
N ALA A 90 16.84 2.76 0.58
CA ALA A 90 17.96 3.61 0.19
C ALA A 90 17.80 5.11 0.60
N GLY A 91 16.73 5.48 1.32
CA GLY A 91 16.50 6.87 1.73
C GLY A 91 16.10 7.84 0.61
N GLN A 92 15.78 7.33 -0.59
CA GLN A 92 15.34 8.14 -1.73
C GLN A 92 13.84 8.43 -1.71
N MET A 93 13.05 7.56 -1.07
CA MET A 93 11.63 7.70 -0.79
C MET A 93 11.39 7.52 0.71
N ASP A 94 10.32 8.14 1.23
CA ASP A 94 10.01 8.10 2.66
C ASP A 94 8.76 7.24 2.94
N ALA A 95 7.79 7.26 2.04
CA ALA A 95 6.52 6.56 2.18
C ALA A 95 6.02 6.02 0.84
N ALA A 96 5.11 5.05 0.89
CA ALA A 96 4.44 4.53 -0.29
C ALA A 96 3.04 3.98 0.04
N GLY A 97 2.12 4.12 -0.93
CA GLY A 97 0.89 3.34 -0.99
C GLY A 97 1.10 2.15 -1.89
N VAL A 98 1.03 0.95 -1.32
CA VAL A 98 1.33 -0.32 -2.00
C VAL A 98 0.25 -1.36 -1.73
N THR A 99 0.09 -2.29 -2.65
CA THR A 99 -0.78 -3.46 -2.46
C THR A 99 -0.14 -4.46 -1.49
N THR A 100 -0.88 -5.52 -1.16
CA THR A 100 -0.34 -6.64 -0.36
C THR A 100 0.94 -7.21 -0.98
N ILE A 101 1.11 -7.12 -2.31
CA ILE A 101 2.33 -7.59 -2.98
C ILE A 101 3.53 -6.72 -2.58
N GLY A 102 3.40 -5.41 -2.64
CA GLY A 102 4.44 -4.49 -2.16
C GLY A 102 4.71 -4.61 -0.66
N LEU A 103 3.66 -4.78 0.14
CA LEU A 103 3.79 -5.06 1.57
C LEU A 103 4.58 -6.35 1.83
N GLY A 104 4.36 -7.39 1.01
CA GLY A 104 5.07 -8.68 1.09
C GLY A 104 6.58 -8.60 0.78
N ILE A 105 7.04 -7.52 0.14
CA ILE A 105 8.47 -7.24 -0.06
C ILE A 105 9.12 -6.74 1.25
N VAL A 106 8.34 -6.11 2.11
CA VAL A 106 8.76 -5.66 3.44
C VAL A 106 8.60 -6.78 4.45
N VAL A 107 7.38 -7.33 4.55
CA VAL A 107 6.96 -8.35 5.53
C VAL A 107 6.30 -9.50 4.78
N ARG A 108 7.07 -10.51 4.40
CA ARG A 108 6.60 -11.62 3.56
C ARG A 108 5.32 -12.32 4.08
N PRO A 109 5.16 -12.59 5.39
CA PRO A 109 3.96 -13.21 5.92
C PRO A 109 2.65 -12.46 5.66
N VAL A 110 2.67 -11.14 5.41
CA VAL A 110 1.45 -10.36 5.12
C VAL A 110 0.74 -10.83 3.86
N LEU A 111 1.44 -11.55 2.97
CA LEU A 111 0.88 -12.16 1.77
C LEU A 111 -0.24 -13.18 2.07
N VAL A 112 -0.39 -13.61 3.33
CA VAL A 112 -1.54 -14.39 3.78
C VAL A 112 -2.89 -13.68 3.51
N LEU A 113 -2.90 -12.35 3.47
CA LEU A 113 -4.08 -11.54 3.13
C LEU A 113 -4.50 -11.64 1.66
N SER A 114 -3.64 -12.20 0.79
CA SER A 114 -3.93 -12.50 -0.61
C SER A 114 -4.00 -14.01 -0.87
N ALA A 115 -4.01 -14.83 0.19
CA ALA A 115 -4.07 -16.27 0.06
C ALA A 115 -5.42 -16.71 -0.55
N PRO A 116 -5.41 -17.58 -1.58
CA PRO A 116 -6.63 -18.00 -2.26
C PRO A 116 -7.66 -18.63 -1.30
N GLY A 117 -8.94 -18.25 -1.45
CA GLY A 117 -10.04 -18.81 -0.64
C GLY A 117 -10.04 -18.42 0.83
N VAL A 118 -9.23 -17.43 1.27
CA VAL A 118 -9.15 -17.02 2.68
C VAL A 118 -9.97 -15.75 2.94
N ILE A 119 -9.89 -14.76 2.06
CA ILE A 119 -10.62 -13.49 2.19
C ILE A 119 -11.33 -13.21 0.85
N GLU A 120 -12.62 -13.45 0.81
CA GLU A 120 -13.45 -13.31 -0.40
C GLU A 120 -14.39 -12.10 -0.33
N THR A 121 -14.68 -11.60 0.88
CA THR A 121 -15.60 -10.48 1.09
C THR A 121 -14.95 -9.34 1.87
N TYR A 122 -15.49 -8.14 1.74
CA TYR A 122 -15.04 -6.99 2.51
C TYR A 122 -15.24 -7.18 4.02
N GLU A 123 -16.34 -7.84 4.42
CA GLU A 123 -16.64 -8.12 5.82
C GLU A 123 -15.61 -9.08 6.43
N GLN A 124 -15.15 -10.07 5.66
CA GLN A 124 -14.05 -10.94 6.09
C GLN A 124 -12.75 -10.14 6.24
N LEU A 125 -12.43 -9.27 5.26
CA LEU A 125 -11.24 -8.43 5.32
C LEU A 125 -11.26 -7.47 6.52
N GLU A 126 -12.41 -6.87 6.83
CA GLU A 126 -12.56 -6.00 8.00
C GLU A 126 -12.31 -6.76 9.30
N ARG A 127 -12.91 -7.94 9.47
CA ARG A 127 -12.67 -8.78 10.66
C ARG A 127 -11.21 -9.16 10.80
N VAL A 128 -10.54 -9.50 9.70
CA VAL A 128 -9.12 -9.81 9.72
C VAL A 128 -8.29 -8.59 10.11
N ARG A 129 -8.56 -7.44 9.53
CA ARG A 129 -7.87 -6.18 9.89
C ARG A 129 -8.08 -5.85 11.37
N GLU A 130 -9.29 -5.93 11.87
CA GLU A 130 -9.60 -5.67 13.27
C GLU A 130 -8.83 -6.60 14.22
N LYS A 131 -8.90 -7.91 13.99
CA LYS A 131 -8.29 -8.91 14.88
C LYS A 131 -6.77 -9.04 14.75
N MET A 132 -6.23 -8.81 13.56
CA MET A 132 -4.82 -9.07 13.24
C MET A 132 -3.97 -7.79 13.12
N ASN A 133 -4.57 -6.60 13.25
CA ASN A 133 -3.87 -5.34 13.03
C ASN A 133 -2.60 -5.20 13.89
N GLU A 134 -2.70 -5.42 15.19
CA GLU A 134 -1.57 -5.28 16.12
C GLU A 134 -0.38 -6.18 15.71
N ARG A 135 -0.68 -7.42 15.32
CA ARG A 135 0.33 -8.36 14.85
C ARG A 135 1.04 -7.88 13.60
N PHE A 136 0.28 -7.39 12.61
CA PHE A 136 0.89 -6.86 11.39
C PHE A 136 1.65 -5.56 11.65
N VAL A 137 1.08 -4.63 12.44
CA VAL A 137 1.78 -3.40 12.85
C VAL A 137 3.13 -3.73 13.46
N LYS A 138 3.17 -4.69 14.40
CA LYS A 138 4.43 -5.12 15.00
C LYS A 138 5.42 -5.68 13.97
N MET A 139 4.97 -6.50 13.03
CA MET A 139 5.84 -7.06 11.98
C MET A 139 6.45 -5.96 11.09
N PHE A 140 5.68 -4.92 10.75
CA PHE A 140 6.19 -3.79 9.99
C PHE A 140 7.15 -2.93 10.80
N ASP A 141 6.84 -2.71 12.08
CA ASP A 141 7.71 -1.98 13.00
C ASP A 141 9.07 -2.66 13.16
N ASP A 142 9.08 -3.98 13.38
CA ASP A 142 10.29 -4.81 13.45
C ASP A 142 11.10 -4.77 12.13
N ALA A 143 10.43 -4.56 10.98
CA ALA A 143 11.05 -4.41 9.68
C ALA A 143 11.52 -2.97 9.36
N GLY A 144 11.36 -2.01 10.27
CA GLY A 144 11.76 -0.62 10.12
C GLY A 144 10.77 0.24 9.32
N PHE A 145 9.49 -0.13 9.34
CA PHE A 145 8.40 0.60 8.68
C PHE A 145 7.23 0.81 9.66
N VAL A 146 6.56 1.93 9.53
CA VAL A 146 5.29 2.19 10.22
C VAL A 146 4.15 1.98 9.23
N LEU A 147 3.21 1.12 9.60
CA LEU A 147 1.96 0.92 8.87
C LEU A 147 1.00 2.05 9.25
N LEU A 148 0.72 2.96 8.33
CA LEU A 148 -0.11 4.13 8.60
C LEU A 148 -1.60 3.80 8.57
N ALA A 149 -2.04 3.11 7.51
CA ALA A 149 -3.43 2.67 7.38
C ALA A 149 -3.56 1.63 6.27
N TRP A 150 -4.49 0.67 6.45
CA TRP A 150 -4.91 -0.27 5.42
C TRP A 150 -5.82 0.41 4.40
N SER A 151 -5.92 -0.15 3.20
CA SER A 151 -6.84 0.32 2.16
C SER A 151 -7.24 -0.80 1.20
N ASP A 152 -8.44 -0.64 0.61
CA ASP A 152 -8.95 -1.53 -0.42
C ASP A 152 -8.51 -1.09 -1.82
N ALA A 153 -8.41 -2.07 -2.74
CA ALA A 153 -8.15 -1.81 -4.16
C ALA A 153 -9.18 -2.49 -5.09
N GLY A 154 -10.27 -3.01 -4.54
CA GLY A 154 -11.39 -3.58 -5.26
C GLY A 154 -11.42 -5.11 -5.30
N LYS A 155 -12.45 -5.68 -5.94
CA LYS A 155 -12.63 -7.12 -6.10
C LYS A 155 -11.80 -7.64 -7.26
N GLY A 156 -10.87 -8.56 -7.00
CA GLY A 156 -10.02 -9.16 -8.02
C GLY A 156 -10.81 -10.06 -8.98
N ARG A 157 -10.65 -9.85 -10.27
CA ARG A 157 -11.27 -10.63 -11.34
C ARG A 157 -10.25 -11.00 -12.40
N ILE A 158 -10.47 -12.11 -13.09
CA ILE A 158 -9.69 -12.44 -14.30
C ILE A 158 -10.27 -11.65 -15.47
N MET A 159 -9.45 -10.82 -16.07
CA MET A 159 -9.79 -10.08 -17.29
C MET A 159 -8.90 -10.54 -18.44
N SER A 160 -9.44 -10.63 -19.67
CA SER A 160 -8.72 -11.27 -20.76
C SER A 160 -9.19 -10.82 -22.15
N THR A 161 -8.38 -11.15 -23.16
CA THR A 161 -8.74 -10.95 -24.58
C THR A 161 -9.50 -12.16 -25.16
N ILE A 162 -9.45 -13.31 -24.49
CA ILE A 162 -10.11 -14.58 -24.81
C ILE A 162 -10.93 -15.04 -23.61
N PRO A 163 -11.97 -15.84 -23.76
CA PRO A 163 -12.74 -16.32 -22.62
C PRO A 163 -11.90 -17.29 -21.76
N ILE A 164 -11.86 -17.05 -20.47
CA ILE A 164 -11.24 -17.93 -19.46
C ILE A 164 -12.36 -18.44 -18.56
N VAL A 165 -12.80 -19.67 -18.80
CA VAL A 165 -13.95 -20.29 -18.11
C VAL A 165 -13.48 -21.21 -16.98
N LYS A 166 -12.42 -21.99 -17.23
CA LYS A 166 -11.83 -22.95 -16.31
C LYS A 166 -10.32 -22.73 -16.16
N PRO A 167 -9.69 -23.22 -15.08
CA PRO A 167 -8.25 -23.05 -14.86
C PRO A 167 -7.38 -23.53 -16.03
N ALA A 168 -7.80 -24.61 -16.70
CA ALA A 168 -7.07 -25.19 -17.83
C ALA A 168 -6.94 -24.22 -19.04
N ASP A 169 -7.84 -23.25 -19.20
CA ASP A 169 -7.80 -22.28 -20.29
C ASP A 169 -6.59 -21.35 -20.19
N LEU A 170 -6.05 -21.20 -18.97
CA LEU A 170 -4.82 -20.42 -18.73
C LEU A 170 -3.58 -21.05 -19.38
N LYS A 171 -3.56 -22.38 -19.62
CA LYS A 171 -2.39 -23.08 -20.22
C LYS A 171 -2.04 -22.59 -21.62
N THR A 172 -3.05 -22.21 -22.40
CA THR A 172 -2.91 -21.77 -23.79
C THR A 172 -2.91 -20.26 -23.94
N SER A 173 -2.97 -19.53 -22.82
CA SER A 173 -2.94 -18.08 -22.74
C SER A 173 -1.58 -17.55 -22.28
N ARG A 174 -1.44 -16.24 -22.26
CA ARG A 174 -0.25 -15.52 -21.78
C ARG A 174 -0.62 -14.67 -20.56
N PRO A 175 -0.84 -15.31 -19.38
CA PRO A 175 -1.26 -14.60 -18.20
C PRO A 175 -0.13 -13.72 -17.66
N TRP A 176 -0.46 -12.48 -17.36
CA TRP A 176 0.41 -11.63 -16.60
C TRP A 176 0.44 -12.07 -15.14
N ALA A 177 1.64 -12.25 -14.60
CA ALA A 177 1.86 -12.29 -13.17
C ALA A 177 2.71 -11.08 -12.75
N TRP A 178 2.28 -10.40 -11.71
CA TRP A 178 3.10 -9.33 -11.16
C TRP A 178 4.46 -9.88 -10.74
N LYS A 179 5.54 -9.18 -11.09
CA LYS A 179 6.92 -9.67 -11.00
C LYS A 179 7.29 -10.19 -9.60
N ASP A 180 6.73 -9.58 -8.57
CA ASP A 180 7.00 -9.91 -7.17
C ASP A 180 5.82 -10.62 -6.46
N ASP A 181 4.81 -11.05 -7.21
CA ASP A 181 3.68 -11.81 -6.68
C ASP A 181 3.98 -13.32 -6.67
N PRO A 182 4.28 -13.92 -5.51
CA PRO A 182 4.48 -15.35 -5.38
C PRO A 182 3.16 -16.13 -5.38
N ILE A 183 2.04 -15.47 -5.04
CA ILE A 183 0.73 -16.12 -4.86
C ILE A 183 0.17 -16.51 -6.23
N PHE A 184 -0.08 -15.53 -7.09
CA PHE A 184 -0.63 -15.81 -8.43
C PHE A 184 0.38 -16.54 -9.32
N SER A 185 1.69 -16.29 -9.14
CA SER A 185 2.73 -17.07 -9.83
C SER A 185 2.71 -18.55 -9.47
N GLU A 186 2.41 -18.90 -8.21
CA GLU A 186 2.29 -20.31 -7.81
C GLU A 186 0.98 -20.91 -8.33
N PHE A 187 -0.13 -20.15 -8.30
CA PHE A 187 -1.38 -20.57 -8.91
C PHE A 187 -1.22 -20.92 -10.40
N LEU A 188 -0.53 -20.07 -11.17
CA LEU A 188 -0.26 -20.34 -12.58
C LEU A 188 0.55 -21.63 -12.78
N LYS A 189 1.52 -21.94 -11.92
CA LYS A 189 2.24 -23.21 -11.96
C LYS A 189 1.34 -24.42 -11.66
N VAL A 190 0.46 -24.28 -10.67
CA VAL A 190 -0.50 -25.34 -10.32
C VAL A 190 -1.38 -25.68 -11.51
N VAL A 191 -1.89 -24.67 -12.22
CA VAL A 191 -2.72 -24.87 -13.41
C VAL A 191 -1.91 -25.17 -14.67
N GLY A 192 -0.57 -25.21 -14.61
CA GLY A 192 0.32 -25.52 -15.73
C GLY A 192 0.43 -24.38 -16.77
N ALA A 193 0.20 -23.14 -16.37
CA ALA A 193 0.31 -21.96 -17.23
C ALA A 193 1.67 -21.26 -17.08
N ASN A 194 2.16 -20.66 -18.18
CA ASN A 194 3.41 -19.90 -18.20
C ASN A 194 3.13 -18.40 -17.98
N ALA A 195 3.61 -17.87 -16.87
CA ALA A 195 3.44 -16.46 -16.54
C ALA A 195 4.37 -15.53 -17.34
N VAL A 196 3.81 -14.43 -17.85
CA VAL A 196 4.59 -13.27 -18.30
C VAL A 196 4.80 -12.33 -17.12
N ARG A 197 6.04 -12.20 -16.65
CA ARG A 197 6.37 -11.46 -15.43
C ARG A 197 6.76 -10.03 -15.72
N LEU A 198 5.89 -9.08 -15.40
CA LEU A 198 6.08 -7.65 -15.64
C LEU A 198 5.67 -6.85 -14.40
N GLY A 199 6.18 -5.61 -14.27
CA GLY A 199 5.65 -4.60 -13.36
C GLY A 199 4.35 -3.99 -13.89
N VAL A 200 3.55 -3.40 -13.02
CA VAL A 200 2.27 -2.75 -13.40
C VAL A 200 2.45 -1.69 -14.50
N PRO A 201 3.48 -0.82 -14.50
CA PRO A 201 3.65 0.18 -15.54
C PRO A 201 3.86 -0.40 -16.95
N GLU A 202 4.29 -1.66 -17.06
CA GLU A 202 4.59 -2.34 -18.34
C GLU A 202 3.36 -3.03 -18.96
N VAL A 203 2.31 -3.29 -18.15
CA VAL A 203 1.17 -4.16 -18.54
C VAL A 203 0.38 -3.60 -19.71
N TYR A 204 0.13 -2.28 -19.75
CA TYR A 204 -0.64 -1.69 -20.85
C TYR A 204 0.05 -1.92 -22.21
N ALA A 205 1.35 -1.69 -22.30
CA ALA A 205 2.13 -1.95 -23.51
C ALA A 205 2.16 -3.44 -23.86
N ALA A 206 2.29 -4.32 -22.86
CA ALA A 206 2.25 -5.77 -23.06
C ALA A 206 0.89 -6.27 -23.59
N LEU A 207 -0.21 -5.70 -23.11
CA LEU A 207 -1.56 -5.96 -23.66
C LEU A 207 -1.68 -5.45 -25.10
N GLN A 208 -1.15 -4.26 -25.38
CA GLN A 208 -1.20 -3.66 -26.72
C GLN A 208 -0.42 -4.48 -27.76
N THR A 209 0.73 -5.01 -27.39
CA THR A 209 1.58 -5.85 -28.25
C THR A 209 1.17 -7.32 -28.24
N LYS A 210 0.12 -7.66 -27.50
CA LYS A 210 -0.35 -9.05 -27.29
C LYS A 210 0.71 -9.96 -26.63
N MET A 211 1.70 -9.41 -25.95
CA MET A 211 2.62 -10.17 -25.11
C MET A 211 1.87 -10.81 -23.92
N VAL A 212 0.84 -10.13 -23.42
CA VAL A 212 -0.07 -10.56 -22.37
C VAL A 212 -1.50 -10.53 -22.92
N ASP A 213 -2.33 -11.50 -22.54
CA ASP A 213 -3.72 -11.59 -22.92
C ASP A 213 -4.68 -11.90 -21.74
N VAL A 214 -4.14 -12.17 -20.55
CA VAL A 214 -4.89 -12.36 -19.31
C VAL A 214 -4.27 -11.55 -18.18
N VAL A 215 -5.07 -10.77 -17.46
CA VAL A 215 -4.63 -9.98 -16.29
C VAL A 215 -5.61 -10.15 -15.12
N PRO A 216 -5.13 -10.47 -13.91
CA PRO A 216 -5.91 -10.32 -12.69
C PRO A 216 -5.95 -8.84 -12.29
N ALA A 217 -7.14 -8.28 -12.15
CA ALA A 217 -7.31 -6.88 -11.73
C ALA A 217 -8.71 -6.65 -11.14
N SER A 218 -8.86 -5.58 -10.37
CA SER A 218 -10.18 -5.08 -10.04
C SER A 218 -10.75 -4.21 -11.18
N PRO A 219 -12.07 -4.14 -11.37
CA PRO A 219 -12.71 -3.25 -12.35
C PRO A 219 -12.22 -1.80 -12.25
N ILE A 220 -12.16 -1.24 -11.05
CA ILE A 220 -11.69 0.13 -10.82
C ILE A 220 -10.21 0.31 -11.22
N ALA A 221 -9.35 -0.68 -10.97
CA ALA A 221 -7.95 -0.64 -11.39
C ALA A 221 -7.83 -0.74 -12.92
N ALA A 222 -8.57 -1.65 -13.56
CA ALA A 222 -8.58 -1.79 -15.01
C ALA A 222 -9.01 -0.50 -15.71
N VAL A 223 -9.97 0.25 -15.14
CA VAL A 223 -10.38 1.57 -15.64
C VAL A 223 -9.29 2.61 -15.40
N ALA A 224 -8.74 2.69 -14.18
CA ALA A 224 -7.73 3.68 -13.82
C ALA A 224 -6.44 3.53 -14.65
N LEU A 225 -6.03 2.30 -14.95
CA LEU A 225 -4.85 1.95 -15.74
C LEU A 225 -5.14 1.82 -17.25
N GLN A 226 -6.39 2.03 -17.66
CA GLN A 226 -6.87 1.93 -19.04
C GLN A 226 -6.71 0.54 -19.68
N TRP A 227 -6.48 -0.51 -18.89
CA TRP A 227 -6.30 -1.88 -19.39
C TRP A 227 -7.53 -2.41 -20.08
N PHE A 228 -8.72 -2.01 -19.63
CA PHE A 228 -10.01 -2.40 -20.24
C PHE A 228 -10.08 -2.12 -21.74
N THR A 229 -9.35 -1.13 -22.26
CA THR A 229 -9.33 -0.79 -23.69
C THR A 229 -8.74 -1.90 -24.57
N LYS A 230 -8.01 -2.85 -23.95
CA LYS A 230 -7.35 -3.98 -24.62
C LYS A 230 -7.97 -5.33 -24.25
N LEU A 231 -8.90 -5.35 -23.30
CA LEU A 231 -9.54 -6.56 -22.77
C LEU A 231 -10.97 -6.70 -23.29
N LYS A 232 -11.48 -7.92 -23.39
CA LYS A 232 -12.79 -8.23 -23.96
C LYS A 232 -13.69 -9.03 -23.01
N TYR A 233 -13.08 -9.73 -22.05
CA TYR A 233 -13.77 -10.64 -21.14
C TYR A 233 -13.39 -10.35 -19.71
N MET A 234 -14.31 -10.61 -18.79
CA MET A 234 -14.12 -10.47 -17.35
C MET A 234 -14.86 -11.60 -16.63
N SER A 235 -14.23 -12.25 -15.65
CA SER A 235 -14.92 -13.26 -14.85
C SER A 235 -16.09 -12.65 -14.07
N LYS A 236 -17.22 -13.39 -13.99
CA LYS A 236 -18.38 -13.02 -13.16
C LYS A 236 -18.01 -13.00 -11.69
N ASP A 237 -17.30 -14.03 -11.25
CA ASP A 237 -16.87 -14.17 -9.86
C ASP A 237 -15.54 -13.48 -9.60
N SER A 238 -15.36 -13.00 -8.37
CA SER A 238 -14.07 -12.49 -7.90
C SER A 238 -13.28 -13.62 -7.23
N PHE A 239 -11.96 -13.53 -7.31
CA PHE A 239 -11.06 -14.46 -6.62
C PHE A 239 -10.59 -13.94 -5.24
N GLY A 240 -11.15 -12.81 -4.75
CA GLY A 240 -10.85 -12.21 -3.47
C GLY A 240 -10.78 -10.68 -3.53
N ILE A 241 -10.40 -10.08 -2.42
CA ILE A 241 -10.27 -8.63 -2.29
C ILE A 241 -8.81 -8.22 -2.48
N ILE A 242 -8.53 -7.39 -3.49
CA ILE A 242 -7.23 -6.74 -3.62
C ILE A 242 -7.18 -5.63 -2.58
N ASN A 243 -6.17 -5.69 -1.74
CA ASN A 243 -5.98 -4.74 -0.65
C ASN A 243 -4.51 -4.33 -0.51
N GLY A 244 -4.24 -3.33 0.31
CA GLY A 244 -2.91 -2.81 0.55
C GLY A 244 -2.88 -1.89 1.74
N ALA A 245 -1.83 -1.08 1.83
CA ALA A 245 -1.67 -0.09 2.89
C ALA A 245 -0.76 1.06 2.47
N SER A 246 -0.84 2.15 3.23
CA SER A 246 0.20 3.18 3.24
C SER A 246 1.23 2.84 4.32
N VAL A 247 2.50 2.87 3.95
CA VAL A 247 3.63 2.64 4.85
C VAL A 247 4.62 3.81 4.77
N VAL A 248 5.28 4.10 5.88
CA VAL A 248 6.36 5.09 5.95
C VAL A 248 7.59 4.48 6.62
N LYS A 249 8.79 4.92 6.26
CA LYS A 249 10.00 4.51 6.98
C LYS A 249 9.94 4.93 8.44
N LYS A 250 10.20 4.00 9.36
CA LYS A 250 10.20 4.22 10.81
C LYS A 250 11.10 5.40 11.18
N GLU A 251 12.33 5.42 10.67
CA GLU A 251 13.28 6.51 10.87
C GLU A 251 12.72 7.89 10.47
N LYS A 252 11.96 7.96 9.35
CA LYS A 252 11.34 9.22 8.90
C LYS A 252 10.18 9.64 9.79
N PHE A 253 9.38 8.67 10.24
CA PHE A 253 8.26 8.87 11.13
C PHE A 253 8.74 9.35 12.52
N GLU A 254 9.77 8.74 13.08
CA GLU A 254 10.33 9.08 14.41
C GLU A 254 10.99 10.45 14.45
N ARG A 255 11.37 11.03 13.30
CA ARG A 255 11.86 12.42 13.22
C ARG A 255 10.77 13.47 13.34
N LEU A 256 9.50 13.09 13.20
CA LEU A 256 8.37 13.99 13.44
C LEU A 256 8.17 14.22 14.93
N SER A 257 7.64 15.37 15.31
CA SER A 257 7.22 15.59 16.69
C SER A 257 6.13 14.57 17.08
N PRO A 258 5.97 14.20 18.36
CA PRO A 258 4.90 13.30 18.78
C PRO A 258 3.50 13.75 18.32
N GLY A 259 3.24 15.06 18.34
CA GLY A 259 1.99 15.62 17.83
C GLY A 259 1.82 15.44 16.33
N ASP A 260 2.87 15.64 15.53
CA ASP A 260 2.82 15.45 14.07
C ASP A 260 2.74 13.97 13.69
N GLN A 261 3.36 13.06 14.48
CA GLN A 261 3.17 11.61 14.33
C GLN A 261 1.71 11.23 14.50
N GLN A 262 1.07 11.72 15.55
CA GLN A 262 -0.35 11.47 15.82
C GLN A 262 -1.23 12.01 14.68
N ILE A 263 -1.01 13.25 14.24
CA ILE A 263 -1.75 13.86 13.11
C ILE A 263 -1.55 13.05 11.83
N LEU A 264 -0.34 12.57 11.54
CA LEU A 264 -0.08 11.73 10.37
C LEU A 264 -0.87 10.42 10.44
N MET A 265 -0.90 9.74 11.59
CA MET A 265 -1.67 8.50 11.79
C MET A 265 -3.18 8.75 11.65
N GLU A 266 -3.73 9.76 12.32
CA GLU A 266 -5.16 10.08 12.29
C GLU A 266 -5.62 10.48 10.88
N THR A 267 -4.83 11.34 10.20
CA THR A 267 -5.16 11.75 8.83
C THR A 267 -5.07 10.59 7.85
N ALA A 268 -4.12 9.65 8.04
CA ALA A 268 -4.00 8.43 7.25
C ALA A 268 -5.22 7.53 7.40
N GLN A 269 -5.69 7.31 8.63
CA GLN A 269 -6.89 6.51 8.92
C GLN A 269 -8.15 7.12 8.29
N ARG A 270 -8.34 8.44 8.42
CA ARG A 270 -9.47 9.14 7.77
C ARG A 270 -9.40 9.04 6.24
N ALA A 271 -8.21 9.19 5.67
CA ALA A 271 -8.02 9.06 4.22
C ALA A 271 -8.29 7.62 3.74
N ALA A 272 -7.84 6.62 4.47
CA ALA A 272 -8.10 5.21 4.17
C ALA A 272 -9.59 4.88 4.23
N ALA A 273 -10.30 5.29 5.27
CA ALA A 273 -11.75 5.10 5.39
C ALA A 273 -12.51 5.76 4.23
N ALA A 274 -12.10 6.97 3.82
CA ALA A 274 -12.67 7.64 2.65
C ALA A 274 -12.35 6.89 1.36
N LEU A 275 -11.14 6.33 1.23
CA LEU A 275 -10.71 5.55 0.07
C LEU A 275 -11.49 4.25 -0.03
N ASP A 276 -11.63 3.49 1.04
CA ASP A 276 -12.37 2.23 1.07
C ASP A 276 -13.83 2.44 0.65
N LYS A 277 -14.49 3.47 1.17
CA LYS A 277 -15.86 3.84 0.76
C LYS A 277 -15.96 4.14 -0.73
N VAL A 278 -15.00 4.89 -1.27
CA VAL A 278 -14.97 5.25 -2.70
C VAL A 278 -14.65 4.03 -3.54
N VAL A 279 -13.65 3.22 -3.15
CA VAL A 279 -13.23 2.02 -3.90
C VAL A 279 -14.37 1.02 -3.98
N ARG A 280 -15.02 0.67 -2.88
CA ARG A 280 -16.12 -0.31 -2.86
C ARG A 280 -17.28 0.11 -3.75
N ARG A 281 -17.67 1.41 -3.68
CA ARG A 281 -18.73 1.97 -4.52
C ARG A 281 -18.34 2.02 -5.99
N ASP A 282 -17.15 2.52 -6.28
CA ASP A 282 -16.72 2.80 -7.66
C ASP A 282 -16.23 1.54 -8.37
N ASP A 283 -15.76 0.52 -7.64
CA ASP A 283 -15.42 -0.80 -8.19
C ASP A 283 -16.68 -1.52 -8.72
N ALA A 284 -17.77 -1.49 -7.95
CA ALA A 284 -19.06 -2.01 -8.41
C ALA A 284 -19.56 -1.28 -9.65
N LYS A 285 -19.53 0.07 -9.65
CA LYS A 285 -19.90 0.87 -10.82
C LYS A 285 -18.99 0.62 -12.03
N ALA A 286 -17.69 0.46 -11.78
CA ALA A 286 -16.74 0.16 -12.86
C ALA A 286 -17.04 -1.18 -13.52
N TYR A 287 -17.48 -2.19 -12.74
CA TYR A 287 -17.93 -3.48 -13.27
C TYR A 287 -19.07 -3.29 -14.29
N ASP A 288 -20.11 -2.55 -13.92
CA ASP A 288 -21.27 -2.29 -14.80
C ASP A 288 -20.87 -1.47 -16.03
N VAL A 289 -20.08 -0.40 -15.84
CA VAL A 289 -19.58 0.44 -16.93
C VAL A 289 -18.73 -0.35 -17.93
N LEU A 290 -17.95 -1.32 -17.48
CA LEU A 290 -17.16 -2.18 -18.38
C LEU A 290 -18.05 -3.08 -19.22
N ILE A 291 -19.14 -3.61 -18.67
CA ILE A 291 -20.15 -4.38 -19.40
C ILE A 291 -20.84 -3.50 -20.44
N ASP A 292 -21.30 -2.31 -20.07
CA ASP A 292 -21.94 -1.34 -20.96
C ASP A 292 -21.02 -0.94 -22.13
N ARG A 293 -19.70 -0.97 -21.90
CA ARG A 293 -18.68 -0.72 -22.93
C ARG A 293 -18.33 -1.95 -23.78
N GLY A 294 -19.09 -3.05 -23.62
CA GLY A 294 -18.97 -4.25 -24.45
C GLY A 294 -18.03 -5.33 -23.89
N MET A 295 -17.56 -5.22 -22.63
CA MET A 295 -16.83 -6.30 -21.99
C MET A 295 -17.79 -7.45 -21.66
N LYS A 296 -17.45 -8.66 -22.10
CA LYS A 296 -18.28 -9.85 -21.94
C LYS A 296 -17.99 -10.51 -20.59
N VAL A 297 -19.03 -10.79 -19.83
CA VAL A 297 -18.93 -11.52 -18.57
C VAL A 297 -18.81 -13.02 -18.86
N VAL A 298 -17.83 -13.67 -18.23
CA VAL A 298 -17.60 -15.10 -18.30
C VAL A 298 -18.09 -15.74 -17.01
N ASP A 299 -19.06 -16.65 -17.11
CA ASP A 299 -19.54 -17.43 -15.99
C ASP A 299 -18.57 -18.60 -15.73
N THR A 300 -17.86 -18.55 -14.60
CA THR A 300 -16.93 -19.56 -14.13
C THR A 300 -17.59 -20.59 -13.21
N GLY A 301 -18.85 -20.37 -12.82
CA GLY A 301 -19.62 -21.19 -11.90
C GLY A 301 -19.67 -22.68 -12.25
N PRO A 302 -19.91 -23.07 -13.52
CA PRO A 302 -19.90 -24.50 -13.91
C PRO A 302 -18.58 -25.24 -13.61
N TYR A 303 -17.47 -24.52 -13.45
CA TYR A 303 -16.14 -25.06 -13.17
C TYR A 303 -15.62 -24.63 -11.79
N ARG A 304 -16.50 -24.18 -10.90
CA ARG A 304 -16.11 -23.69 -9.55
C ARG A 304 -15.23 -24.70 -8.80
N ALA A 305 -15.59 -25.97 -8.82
CA ALA A 305 -14.83 -27.02 -8.15
C ALA A 305 -13.37 -27.15 -8.67
N GLU A 306 -13.14 -26.90 -9.97
CA GLU A 306 -11.79 -26.93 -10.54
C GLU A 306 -10.97 -25.70 -10.07
N TRP A 307 -11.61 -24.52 -9.99
CA TRP A 307 -10.99 -23.29 -9.47
C TRP A 307 -10.65 -23.45 -8.00
N ASP A 308 -11.56 -23.96 -7.19
CA ASP A 308 -11.35 -24.20 -5.76
C ASP A 308 -10.22 -25.20 -5.53
N LYS A 309 -10.19 -26.32 -6.28
CA LYS A 309 -9.10 -27.29 -6.21
C LYS A 309 -7.74 -26.68 -6.53
N ALA A 310 -7.66 -25.84 -7.57
CA ALA A 310 -6.42 -25.15 -7.93
C ALA A 310 -6.00 -24.12 -6.86
N ALA A 311 -6.97 -23.43 -6.24
CA ALA A 311 -6.75 -22.52 -5.12
C ALA A 311 -6.21 -23.26 -3.89
N ASP A 312 -6.82 -24.38 -3.50
CA ASP A 312 -6.41 -25.20 -2.36
C ASP A 312 -5.00 -25.79 -2.56
N GLU A 313 -4.70 -26.30 -3.75
CA GLU A 313 -3.36 -26.79 -4.07
C GLU A 313 -2.33 -25.67 -4.02
N THR A 314 -2.66 -24.48 -4.53
CA THR A 314 -1.81 -23.31 -4.44
C THR A 314 -1.55 -22.94 -2.98
N LEU A 315 -2.59 -22.87 -2.18
CA LEU A 315 -2.50 -22.55 -0.75
C LEU A 315 -1.62 -23.56 0.00
N SER A 316 -1.80 -24.85 -0.27
CA SER A 316 -0.96 -25.90 0.31
C SER A 316 0.52 -25.71 -0.01
N ARG A 317 0.86 -25.34 -1.25
CA ARG A 317 2.26 -25.09 -1.66
C ARG A 317 2.87 -23.81 -1.08
N LEU A 318 2.03 -22.84 -0.70
CA LEU A 318 2.47 -21.56 -0.13
C LEU A 318 2.64 -21.64 1.39
N THR A 319 1.84 -22.45 2.06
CA THR A 319 1.86 -22.67 3.51
C THR A 319 3.20 -23.29 3.94
N GLY A 320 3.79 -22.78 5.02
CA GLY A 320 5.15 -23.13 5.48
C GLY A 320 6.29 -22.45 4.69
N ARG A 321 6.02 -21.92 3.49
CA ARG A 321 7.03 -21.28 2.64
C ARG A 321 6.90 -19.75 2.58
N ILE A 322 5.68 -19.23 2.51
CA ILE A 322 5.39 -17.79 2.43
C ILE A 322 4.88 -17.28 3.77
N PHE A 323 3.99 -18.01 4.39
CA PHE A 323 3.41 -17.75 5.71
C PHE A 323 3.26 -19.09 6.46
N SER A 324 3.28 -19.04 7.80
CA SER A 324 3.15 -20.23 8.63
C SER A 324 1.71 -20.77 8.65
N GLU A 325 1.57 -22.07 8.98
CA GLU A 325 0.26 -22.69 9.20
C GLU A 325 -0.53 -21.97 10.29
N SER A 326 0.16 -21.60 11.39
CA SER A 326 -0.48 -20.89 12.50
C SER A 326 -1.03 -19.53 12.06
N LEU A 327 -0.28 -18.75 11.28
CA LEU A 327 -0.75 -17.45 10.78
C LEU A 327 -1.94 -17.63 9.82
N LEU A 328 -1.89 -18.64 8.95
CA LEU A 328 -3.01 -18.95 8.06
C LEU A 328 -4.27 -19.34 8.84
N ALA A 329 -4.13 -20.19 9.87
CA ALA A 329 -5.23 -20.60 10.73
C ALA A 329 -5.86 -19.41 11.47
N GLU A 330 -5.04 -18.53 12.04
CA GLU A 330 -5.50 -17.31 12.72
C GLU A 330 -6.25 -16.37 11.77
N VAL A 331 -5.71 -16.14 10.57
CA VAL A 331 -6.37 -15.28 9.55
C VAL A 331 -7.70 -15.90 9.09
N ARG A 332 -7.76 -17.22 8.88
CA ARG A 332 -9.01 -17.93 8.56
C ARG A 332 -10.04 -17.82 9.69
N ALA A 333 -9.62 -18.03 10.93
CA ALA A 333 -10.50 -17.88 12.08
C ALA A 333 -11.04 -16.44 12.20
N ALA A 334 -10.18 -15.44 12.03
CA ALA A 334 -10.58 -14.04 12.01
C ALA A 334 -11.57 -13.76 10.87
N ALA A 335 -11.28 -14.22 9.64
CA ALA A 335 -12.15 -14.04 8.47
C ALA A 335 -13.54 -14.64 8.69
N ASN A 336 -13.62 -15.81 9.32
CA ASN A 336 -14.89 -16.51 9.59
C ASN A 336 -15.62 -16.02 10.85
N GLY A 337 -15.03 -15.06 11.59
CA GLY A 337 -15.60 -14.59 12.85
C GLY A 337 -15.51 -15.61 13.99
N THR A 338 -14.66 -16.63 13.82
CA THR A 338 -14.37 -17.67 14.82
C THR A 338 -12.97 -17.40 15.39
N GLY A 339 -12.80 -17.60 16.68
CA GLY A 339 -11.53 -17.34 17.37
C GLY A 339 -11.62 -16.21 18.39
N PRO A 340 -10.69 -16.21 19.35
CA PRO A 340 -10.70 -15.27 20.46
C PRO A 340 -10.56 -13.83 20.01
#